data_314bec2c3f7150e9f5eca3d74801a0bb
#
_entry.id   314bec2c3f7150e9f5eca3d74801a0bb
#
_cell.length_a   1.000
_cell.length_b   1.000
_cell.length_c   1.000
_cell.angle_alpha   90.00
_cell.angle_beta   90.00
_cell.angle_gamma   90.00
#
_symmetry.space_group_name_H-M   'P 1'
#
loop_
_entity.id
_entity.type
_entity.pdbx_description
1 polymer ?
#
loop_
_entity_poly.entity_id
_entity_poly.type
_entity_poly.pdbx_seq_one_letter_code
_entity_poly.pdbx_strand_id
1 'polypeptide(L)'
;MDPNVKLDVDTSQVRQKEAGTYPIVYIAVDASGNRATANASLTVVKSAADEETVKKLAKEVIGQIITDDMSGYDKLYAIYYWVRGNIRYQDQPNLEDWLKAAYDGLKYHQGDCYVYCMTSRALLDAAGIKNMVIDTVPLRYIHFWNLVDIGEGWYHFDTTPRASGGTFLYMNDADIQEYSRNHQNSHIYDHDRFPGVQ
;
A
#
# COMPACT_ATOMS: atom_id res chain seq x y z
N MET A 1 23.58 8.07 36.98
CA MET A 1 23.59 8.02 35.51
C MET A 1 23.35 9.43 35.04
N ASP A 2 24.21 10.00 34.20
CA ASP A 2 24.04 11.38 33.70
C ASP A 2 22.79 11.42 32.79
N PRO A 3 21.77 12.25 33.11
CA PRO A 3 20.56 12.33 32.32
C PRO A 3 20.73 13.04 30.95
N ASN A 4 21.92 13.63 30.71
CA ASN A 4 22.21 14.45 29.53
C ASN A 4 23.16 13.76 28.51
N VAL A 5 23.27 12.43 28.54
CA VAL A 5 24.05 11.70 27.54
C VAL A 5 23.32 11.71 26.20
N LYS A 6 23.97 12.21 25.14
CA LYS A 6 23.52 12.08 23.76
C LYS A 6 24.00 10.75 23.18
N LEU A 7 23.08 9.99 22.63
CA LEU A 7 23.38 8.75 21.92
C LEU A 7 23.21 8.97 20.41
N ASP A 8 24.21 8.56 19.63
CA ASP A 8 24.21 8.55 18.18
C ASP A 8 24.62 7.17 17.66
N VAL A 9 24.28 6.85 16.41
CA VAL A 9 24.63 5.59 15.77
C VAL A 9 25.24 5.88 14.40
N ASP A 10 26.50 5.54 14.23
CA ASP A 10 27.15 5.57 12.92
C ASP A 10 26.76 4.34 12.11
N THR A 11 25.97 4.56 11.06
CA THR A 11 25.53 3.55 10.09
C THR A 11 26.11 3.79 8.71
N SER A 12 27.17 4.55 8.58
CA SER A 12 27.77 4.99 7.30
C SER A 12 28.20 3.83 6.39
N GLN A 13 28.47 2.65 6.97
CA GLN A 13 28.86 1.45 6.23
C GLN A 13 27.67 0.56 5.84
N VAL A 14 26.45 0.88 6.26
CA VAL A 14 25.26 0.07 5.97
C VAL A 14 24.76 0.32 4.55
N ARG A 15 24.71 -0.73 3.75
CA ARG A 15 24.13 -0.72 2.41
C ARG A 15 22.68 -1.21 2.48
N GLN A 16 21.74 -0.31 2.63
CA GLN A 16 20.32 -0.64 2.86
C GLN A 16 19.66 -1.48 1.75
N LYS A 17 20.21 -1.47 0.53
CA LYS A 17 19.68 -2.22 -0.63
C LYS A 17 20.40 -3.54 -0.89
N GLU A 18 21.43 -3.86 -0.13
CA GLU A 18 22.24 -5.08 -0.30
C GLU A 18 22.11 -5.94 0.96
N ALA A 19 21.63 -7.17 0.81
CA ALA A 19 21.57 -8.11 1.92
C ALA A 19 23.00 -8.42 2.42
N GLY A 20 23.20 -8.36 3.74
CA GLY A 20 24.49 -8.56 4.36
C GLY A 20 24.51 -8.10 5.82
N THR A 21 25.60 -8.38 6.51
CA THR A 21 25.83 -7.92 7.88
C THR A 21 26.88 -6.82 7.86
N TYR A 22 26.51 -5.67 8.40
CA TYR A 22 27.32 -4.45 8.37
C TYR A 22 27.67 -4.01 9.77
N PRO A 23 28.92 -3.51 9.99
CA PRO A 23 29.30 -2.93 11.27
C PRO A 23 28.57 -1.60 11.49
N ILE A 24 28.15 -1.37 12.72
CA ILE A 24 27.63 -0.08 13.21
C ILE A 24 28.34 0.29 14.51
N VAL A 25 28.40 1.59 14.82
CA VAL A 25 29.05 2.08 16.02
C VAL A 25 28.07 2.96 16.81
N TYR A 26 27.74 2.57 18.02
CA TYR A 26 27.05 3.43 18.97
C TYR A 26 28.04 4.42 19.58
N ILE A 27 27.64 5.68 19.67
CA ILE A 27 28.46 6.77 20.18
C ILE A 27 27.67 7.47 21.27
N ALA A 28 28.20 7.49 22.48
CA ALA A 28 27.62 8.21 23.60
C ALA A 28 28.52 9.38 23.97
N VAL A 29 27.94 10.58 24.14
CA VAL A 29 28.67 11.79 24.54
C VAL A 29 27.95 12.44 25.73
N ASP A 30 28.64 12.65 26.83
CA ASP A 30 28.10 13.35 28.00
C ASP A 30 28.15 14.88 27.85
N ALA A 31 27.55 15.58 28.79
CA ALA A 31 27.56 17.07 28.82
C ALA A 31 28.95 17.69 28.94
N SER A 32 29.94 16.93 29.40
CA SER A 32 31.34 17.36 29.55
C SER A 32 32.20 17.09 28.31
N GLY A 33 31.58 16.43 27.26
CA GLY A 33 32.29 16.08 26.05
C GLY A 33 33.02 14.72 26.11
N ASN A 34 32.91 13.96 27.20
CA ASN A 34 33.50 12.63 27.26
C ASN A 34 32.73 11.70 26.31
N ARG A 35 33.50 10.89 25.57
CA ARG A 35 32.95 10.00 24.52
C ARG A 35 33.22 8.54 24.86
N ALA A 36 32.20 7.73 24.72
CA ALA A 36 32.28 6.28 24.74
C ALA A 36 31.71 5.68 23.43
N THR A 37 32.29 4.58 22.98
CA THR A 37 31.82 3.89 21.76
C THR A 37 31.62 2.42 22.03
N ALA A 38 30.61 1.82 21.34
CA ALA A 38 30.38 0.39 21.34
C ALA A 38 30.13 -0.09 19.91
N ASN A 39 30.82 -1.15 19.50
CA ASN A 39 30.62 -1.77 18.18
C ASN A 39 29.46 -2.75 18.24
N ALA A 40 28.65 -2.75 17.20
CA ALA A 40 27.60 -3.72 16.97
C ALA A 40 27.52 -4.08 15.48
N SER A 41 26.61 -4.93 15.11
CA SER A 41 26.35 -5.28 13.70
C SER A 41 24.85 -5.16 13.40
N LEU A 42 24.55 -4.68 12.19
CA LEU A 42 23.20 -4.61 11.63
C LEU A 42 23.12 -5.56 10.44
N THR A 43 22.10 -6.43 10.42
CA THR A 43 21.89 -7.33 9.29
C THR A 43 20.76 -6.79 8.41
N VAL A 44 21.08 -6.53 7.15
CA VAL A 44 20.11 -6.23 6.09
C VAL A 44 19.72 -7.57 5.46
N VAL A 45 18.44 -7.89 5.46
CA VAL A 45 17.89 -9.07 4.81
C VAL A 45 17.16 -8.70 3.53
N LYS A 46 17.22 -9.55 2.50
CA LYS A 46 16.41 -9.35 1.29
C LYS A 46 14.94 -9.50 1.69
N SER A 47 14.12 -8.48 1.40
CA SER A 47 12.68 -8.57 1.61
C SER A 47 12.09 -9.64 0.71
N ALA A 48 11.19 -10.47 1.25
CA ALA A 48 10.36 -11.35 0.44
C ALA A 48 9.32 -10.60 -0.39
N ALA A 49 9.06 -9.34 -0.02
CA ALA A 49 8.15 -8.42 -0.70
C ALA A 49 8.89 -7.56 -1.74
N ASP A 50 9.71 -8.16 -2.60
CA ASP A 50 10.31 -7.45 -3.72
C ASP A 50 9.36 -7.38 -4.92
N GLU A 51 9.66 -6.47 -5.85
CA GLU A 51 8.80 -6.19 -7.01
C GLU A 51 8.59 -7.42 -7.89
N GLU A 52 9.61 -8.25 -8.07
CA GLU A 52 9.55 -9.48 -8.86
C GLU A 52 8.60 -10.50 -8.22
N THR A 53 8.70 -10.68 -6.91
CA THR A 53 7.82 -11.58 -6.15
C THR A 53 6.36 -11.11 -6.18
N VAL A 54 6.12 -9.81 -5.97
CA VAL A 54 4.75 -9.24 -6.05
C VAL A 54 4.17 -9.41 -7.44
N LYS A 55 4.92 -9.11 -8.51
CA LYS A 55 4.50 -9.31 -9.90
C LYS A 55 4.19 -10.78 -10.20
N LYS A 56 5.00 -11.70 -9.69
CA LYS A 56 4.77 -13.15 -9.87
C LYS A 56 3.47 -13.57 -9.21
N LEU A 57 3.26 -13.23 -7.93
CA LEU A 57 2.03 -13.56 -7.20
C LEU A 57 0.79 -12.94 -7.85
N ALA A 58 0.87 -11.69 -8.28
CA ALA A 58 -0.23 -11.04 -8.99
C ALA A 58 -0.57 -11.74 -10.31
N LYS A 59 0.43 -12.13 -11.11
CA LYS A 59 0.22 -12.89 -12.36
C LYS A 59 -0.38 -14.26 -12.10
N GLU A 60 0.00 -14.95 -11.04
CA GLU A 60 -0.59 -16.23 -10.66
C GLU A 60 -2.09 -16.09 -10.34
N VAL A 61 -2.48 -15.03 -9.63
CA VAL A 61 -3.89 -14.72 -9.36
C VAL A 61 -4.62 -14.38 -10.65
N ILE A 62 -4.09 -13.45 -11.46
CA ILE A 62 -4.71 -13.03 -12.72
C ILE A 62 -4.93 -14.21 -13.67
N GLY A 63 -3.96 -15.13 -13.77
CA GLY A 63 -4.10 -16.34 -14.58
C GLY A 63 -5.20 -17.31 -14.12
N GLN A 64 -5.71 -17.15 -12.89
CA GLN A 64 -6.82 -17.95 -12.36
C GLN A 64 -8.17 -17.29 -12.56
N ILE A 65 -8.25 -15.96 -12.62
CA ILE A 65 -9.51 -15.21 -12.57
C ILE A 65 -9.83 -14.44 -13.85
N ILE A 66 -8.88 -14.30 -14.78
CA ILE A 66 -9.06 -13.57 -16.04
C ILE A 66 -8.79 -14.47 -17.22
N THR A 67 -9.66 -14.38 -18.24
CA THR A 67 -9.50 -15.01 -19.55
C THR A 67 -9.34 -13.94 -20.63
N ASP A 68 -8.81 -14.31 -21.81
CA ASP A 68 -8.49 -13.37 -22.89
C ASP A 68 -9.75 -12.73 -23.52
N ASP A 69 -10.90 -13.37 -23.42
CA ASP A 69 -12.18 -12.91 -23.96
C ASP A 69 -12.93 -11.94 -23.03
N MET A 70 -12.47 -11.73 -21.80
CA MET A 70 -13.08 -10.81 -20.86
C MET A 70 -12.95 -9.35 -21.30
N SER A 71 -14.05 -8.60 -21.21
CA SER A 71 -14.04 -7.14 -21.35
C SER A 71 -13.24 -6.46 -20.24
N GLY A 72 -12.92 -5.17 -20.39
CA GLY A 72 -12.27 -4.39 -19.34
C GLY A 72 -13.07 -4.40 -18.03
N TYR A 73 -14.40 -4.26 -18.14
CA TYR A 73 -15.29 -4.30 -16.97
C TYR A 73 -15.32 -5.69 -16.30
N ASP A 74 -15.37 -6.78 -17.07
CA ASP A 74 -15.34 -8.14 -16.52
C ASP A 74 -14.03 -8.41 -15.75
N LYS A 75 -12.90 -7.90 -16.26
CA LYS A 75 -11.61 -7.96 -15.56
C LYS A 75 -11.63 -7.19 -14.25
N LEU A 76 -12.20 -5.96 -14.25
CA LEU A 76 -12.38 -5.19 -13.01
C LEU A 76 -13.26 -5.94 -12.01
N TYR A 77 -14.36 -6.53 -12.49
CA TYR A 77 -15.29 -7.32 -11.67
C TYR A 77 -14.56 -8.51 -11.01
N ALA A 78 -13.80 -9.28 -11.80
CA ALA A 78 -13.05 -10.43 -11.30
C ALA A 78 -12.02 -10.03 -10.22
N ILE A 79 -11.24 -8.96 -10.46
CA ILE A 79 -10.25 -8.44 -9.51
C ILE A 79 -10.95 -7.94 -8.24
N TYR A 80 -12.02 -7.17 -8.38
CA TYR A 80 -12.76 -6.61 -7.26
C TYR A 80 -13.23 -7.68 -6.28
N TYR A 81 -13.89 -8.70 -6.81
CA TYR A 81 -14.45 -9.77 -5.98
C TYR A 81 -13.39 -10.73 -5.47
N TRP A 82 -12.29 -10.93 -6.23
CA TRP A 82 -11.16 -11.68 -5.69
C TRP A 82 -10.55 -11.00 -4.47
N VAL A 83 -10.23 -9.71 -4.55
CA VAL A 83 -9.63 -8.97 -3.43
C VAL A 83 -10.56 -8.98 -2.22
N ARG A 84 -11.85 -8.66 -2.42
CA ARG A 84 -12.84 -8.65 -1.32
C ARG A 84 -13.10 -10.03 -0.71
N GLY A 85 -13.04 -11.07 -1.49
CA GLY A 85 -13.31 -12.44 -1.04
C GLY A 85 -12.11 -13.13 -0.39
N ASN A 86 -10.90 -12.71 -0.73
CA ASN A 86 -9.68 -13.38 -0.28
C ASN A 86 -8.94 -12.63 0.83
N ILE A 87 -9.13 -11.33 0.99
CA ILE A 87 -8.44 -10.56 2.03
C ILE A 87 -9.36 -10.33 3.21
N ARG A 88 -8.88 -10.65 4.42
CA ARG A 88 -9.54 -10.35 5.67
C ARG A 88 -9.08 -8.98 6.17
N TYR A 89 -10.02 -8.09 6.50
CA TYR A 89 -9.69 -6.79 7.07
C TYR A 89 -9.04 -6.94 8.46
N GLN A 90 -7.88 -6.31 8.62
CA GLN A 90 -7.14 -6.26 9.87
C GLN A 90 -6.32 -4.97 9.89
N ASP A 91 -6.46 -4.17 10.95
CA ASP A 91 -5.66 -2.96 11.10
C ASP A 91 -4.16 -3.29 11.12
N GLN A 92 -3.43 -2.67 10.20
CA GLN A 92 -1.96 -2.78 10.10
C GLN A 92 -1.39 -1.42 9.71
N PRO A 93 -0.86 -0.63 10.65
CA PRO A 93 -0.38 0.71 10.36
C PRO A 93 1.00 0.72 9.68
N ASN A 94 1.13 0.20 8.47
CA ASN A 94 2.34 0.34 7.65
C ASN A 94 1.97 0.90 6.29
N LEU A 95 1.99 2.23 6.17
CA LEU A 95 1.63 2.98 4.97
C LEU A 95 2.83 3.33 4.08
N GLU A 96 4.04 2.86 4.41
CA GLU A 96 5.26 3.33 3.77
C GLU A 96 5.74 2.42 2.63
N ASP A 97 5.43 1.13 2.67
CA ASP A 97 5.93 0.14 1.70
C ASP A 97 4.78 -0.53 0.95
N TRP A 98 4.52 -0.03 -0.26
CA TRP A 98 3.48 -0.56 -1.12
C TRP A 98 3.73 -2.01 -1.58
N LEU A 99 5.00 -2.41 -1.77
CA LEU A 99 5.35 -3.77 -2.14
C LEU A 99 5.03 -4.74 -1.01
N LYS A 100 5.37 -4.35 0.22
CA LYS A 100 5.01 -5.14 1.40
C LYS A 100 3.50 -5.25 1.57
N ALA A 101 2.77 -4.16 1.41
CA ALA A 101 1.32 -4.17 1.51
C ALA A 101 0.68 -5.08 0.45
N ALA A 102 1.10 -4.97 -0.81
CA ALA A 102 0.63 -5.85 -1.88
C ALA A 102 1.01 -7.32 -1.63
N TYR A 103 2.24 -7.58 -1.16
CA TYR A 103 2.70 -8.91 -0.79
C TYR A 103 1.86 -9.52 0.34
N ASP A 104 1.57 -8.74 1.39
CA ASP A 104 0.76 -9.21 2.53
C ASP A 104 -0.66 -9.59 2.09
N GLY A 105 -1.28 -8.80 1.22
CA GLY A 105 -2.58 -9.12 0.65
C GLY A 105 -2.58 -10.35 -0.25
N LEU A 106 -1.58 -10.48 -1.14
CA LEU A 106 -1.47 -11.59 -2.07
C LEU A 106 -1.05 -12.91 -1.39
N LYS A 107 -0.23 -12.83 -0.33
CA LYS A 107 0.38 -14.00 0.32
C LYS A 107 -0.30 -14.42 1.61
N TYR A 108 -0.65 -13.44 2.45
CA TYR A 108 -1.20 -13.71 3.79
C TYR A 108 -2.69 -13.42 3.89
N HIS A 109 -3.28 -12.80 2.85
CA HIS A 109 -4.72 -12.57 2.77
C HIS A 109 -5.28 -11.78 3.95
N GLN A 110 -4.55 -10.76 4.40
CA GLN A 110 -4.98 -9.90 5.51
C GLN A 110 -4.35 -8.51 5.43
N GLY A 111 -5.06 -7.50 5.89
CA GLY A 111 -4.57 -6.14 6.02
C GLY A 111 -5.69 -5.10 6.06
N ASP A 112 -5.29 -3.84 6.14
CA ASP A 112 -6.17 -2.67 6.18
C ASP A 112 -6.49 -2.12 4.77
N CYS A 113 -7.09 -0.94 4.71
CA CYS A 113 -7.43 -0.29 3.43
C CYS A 113 -6.22 -0.09 2.51
N TYR A 114 -5.03 0.14 3.07
CA TYR A 114 -3.81 0.27 2.27
C TYR A 114 -3.42 -1.05 1.60
N VAL A 115 -3.51 -2.18 2.32
CA VAL A 115 -3.27 -3.51 1.77
C VAL A 115 -4.28 -3.84 0.67
N TYR A 116 -5.57 -3.56 0.87
CA TYR A 116 -6.60 -3.72 -0.16
C TYR A 116 -6.28 -2.91 -1.41
N CYS A 117 -5.94 -1.63 -1.25
CA CYS A 117 -5.58 -0.74 -2.34
C CYS A 117 -4.33 -1.21 -3.09
N MET A 118 -3.24 -1.57 -2.38
CA MET A 118 -1.98 -1.98 -3.01
C MET A 118 -2.07 -3.37 -3.65
N THR A 119 -2.86 -4.28 -3.09
CA THR A 119 -3.16 -5.57 -3.72
C THR A 119 -3.95 -5.36 -5.01
N SER A 120 -4.97 -4.50 -4.97
CA SER A 120 -5.73 -4.13 -6.17
C SER A 120 -4.82 -3.54 -7.24
N ARG A 121 -3.94 -2.60 -6.88
CA ARG A 121 -2.94 -2.03 -7.79
C ARG A 121 -2.10 -3.12 -8.45
N ALA A 122 -1.54 -4.05 -7.67
CA ALA A 122 -0.70 -5.12 -8.22
C ALA A 122 -1.46 -6.03 -9.20
N LEU A 123 -2.72 -6.34 -8.91
CA LEU A 123 -3.57 -7.13 -9.81
C LEU A 123 -3.99 -6.36 -11.07
N LEU A 124 -4.34 -5.07 -10.93
CA LEU A 124 -4.67 -4.19 -12.05
C LEU A 124 -3.47 -4.03 -13.00
N ASP A 125 -2.27 -3.79 -12.44
CA ASP A 125 -1.02 -3.72 -13.20
C ASP A 125 -0.75 -5.05 -13.96
N ALA A 126 -0.93 -6.18 -13.28
CA ALA A 126 -0.75 -7.50 -13.90
C ALA A 126 -1.78 -7.81 -14.99
N ALA A 127 -2.98 -7.25 -14.90
CA ALA A 127 -4.04 -7.33 -15.91
C ALA A 127 -3.90 -6.31 -17.05
N GLY A 128 -2.91 -5.41 -16.98
CA GLY A 128 -2.70 -4.34 -17.95
C GLY A 128 -3.74 -3.22 -17.90
N ILE A 129 -4.42 -3.04 -16.76
CA ILE A 129 -5.42 -1.99 -16.55
C ILE A 129 -4.73 -0.76 -15.96
N LYS A 130 -4.95 0.40 -16.59
CA LYS A 130 -4.42 1.67 -16.05
C LYS A 130 -5.06 1.96 -14.70
N ASN A 131 -4.22 2.28 -13.73
CA ASN A 131 -4.70 2.62 -12.38
C ASN A 131 -3.81 3.64 -11.69
N MET A 132 -4.37 4.31 -10.69
CA MET A 132 -3.68 5.23 -9.79
C MET A 132 -4.13 4.96 -8.37
N VAL A 133 -3.22 5.13 -7.41
CA VAL A 133 -3.56 5.15 -5.99
C VAL A 133 -4.04 6.54 -5.61
N ILE A 134 -5.13 6.61 -4.89
CA ILE A 134 -5.74 7.84 -4.39
C ILE A 134 -5.95 7.73 -2.88
N ASP A 135 -5.78 8.84 -2.19
CA ASP A 135 -5.92 8.96 -0.74
C ASP A 135 -6.88 10.08 -0.35
N THR A 136 -7.50 9.95 0.82
CA THR A 136 -8.33 11.02 1.37
C THR A 136 -7.48 12.26 1.67
N VAL A 137 -8.07 13.43 1.50
CA VAL A 137 -7.51 14.64 2.12
C VAL A 137 -7.40 14.38 3.61
N PRO A 138 -6.26 14.73 4.27
CA PRO A 138 -6.05 14.45 5.68
C PRO A 138 -7.13 15.09 6.54
N LEU A 139 -8.15 14.31 6.85
CA LEU A 139 -9.19 14.63 7.82
C LEU A 139 -8.94 13.77 9.07
N ARG A 140 -9.98 13.15 9.58
CA ARG A 140 -9.88 12.31 10.79
C ARG A 140 -9.31 10.93 10.53
N TYR A 141 -9.51 10.37 9.33
CA TYR A 141 -9.07 9.02 8.95
C TYR A 141 -8.46 9.03 7.55
N ILE A 142 -7.29 8.46 7.39
CA ILE A 142 -6.67 8.23 6.09
C ILE A 142 -7.30 6.98 5.47
N HIS A 143 -7.75 7.08 4.24
CA HIS A 143 -8.24 5.96 3.44
C HIS A 143 -7.57 5.95 2.08
N PHE A 144 -7.32 4.75 1.53
CA PHE A 144 -6.69 4.53 0.23
C PHE A 144 -7.57 3.68 -0.65
N TRP A 145 -7.65 4.03 -1.93
CA TRP A 145 -8.31 3.25 -2.97
C TRP A 145 -7.67 3.51 -4.33
N ASN A 146 -8.23 2.97 -5.41
CA ASN A 146 -7.70 3.13 -6.75
C ASN A 146 -8.64 3.97 -7.63
N LEU A 147 -8.08 4.69 -8.60
CA LEU A 147 -8.75 5.07 -9.83
C LEU A 147 -8.35 4.08 -10.91
N VAL A 148 -9.29 3.72 -11.80
CA VAL A 148 -9.07 2.81 -12.93
C VAL A 148 -9.58 3.42 -14.23
N ASP A 149 -8.91 3.12 -15.34
CA ASP A 149 -9.33 3.51 -16.70
C ASP A 149 -9.25 2.30 -17.63
N ILE A 150 -10.39 1.89 -18.16
CA ILE A 150 -10.52 0.81 -19.16
C ILE A 150 -10.78 1.34 -20.57
N GLY A 151 -10.52 2.63 -20.82
CA GLY A 151 -10.70 3.30 -22.11
C GLY A 151 -11.88 4.28 -22.16
N GLU A 152 -12.60 4.45 -21.06
CA GLU A 152 -13.80 5.31 -20.94
C GLU A 152 -13.59 6.49 -19.99
N GLY A 153 -12.36 6.71 -19.52
CA GLY A 153 -11.99 7.69 -18.51
C GLY A 153 -11.75 7.04 -17.16
N TRP A 154 -11.55 7.89 -16.14
CA TRP A 154 -11.21 7.46 -14.80
C TRP A 154 -12.44 7.27 -13.93
N TYR A 155 -12.48 6.16 -13.18
CA TYR A 155 -13.54 5.79 -12.26
C TYR A 155 -12.96 5.30 -10.95
N HIS A 156 -13.70 5.43 -9.86
CA HIS A 156 -13.28 4.93 -8.55
C HIS A 156 -13.42 3.40 -8.44
N PHE A 157 -12.43 2.81 -7.79
CA PHE A 157 -12.34 1.37 -7.56
C PHE A 157 -11.82 1.12 -6.13
N ASP A 158 -12.72 0.86 -5.19
CA ASP A 158 -12.37 0.62 -3.79
C ASP A 158 -12.81 -0.78 -3.35
N THR A 159 -11.85 -1.65 -3.17
CA THR A 159 -12.07 -3.04 -2.75
C THR A 159 -12.19 -3.20 -1.24
N THR A 160 -11.98 -2.14 -0.44
CA THR A 160 -12.08 -2.20 1.02
C THR A 160 -13.50 -2.50 1.46
N PRO A 161 -13.75 -3.53 2.29
CA PRO A 161 -15.08 -3.82 2.80
C PRO A 161 -15.55 -2.70 3.76
N ARG A 162 -16.83 -2.35 3.68
CA ARG A 162 -17.46 -1.35 4.53
C ARG A 162 -18.56 -2.01 5.37
N ALA A 163 -18.63 -1.66 6.66
CA ALA A 163 -19.70 -2.13 7.54
C ALA A 163 -21.10 -1.67 7.07
N SER A 164 -21.18 -0.51 6.41
CA SER A 164 -22.40 0.02 5.78
C SER A 164 -22.78 -0.68 4.49
N GLY A 165 -21.97 -1.63 4.01
CA GLY A 165 -22.14 -2.25 2.70
C GLY A 165 -21.72 -1.33 1.56
N GLY A 166 -22.15 -1.65 0.34
CA GLY A 166 -21.83 -0.91 -0.88
C GLY A 166 -20.85 -1.65 -1.79
N THR A 167 -20.95 -1.34 -3.08
CA THR A 167 -20.07 -1.85 -4.13
C THR A 167 -19.42 -0.66 -4.81
N PHE A 168 -18.11 -0.54 -4.67
CA PHE A 168 -17.32 0.56 -5.21
C PHE A 168 -16.47 0.08 -6.39
N LEU A 169 -17.13 -0.65 -7.28
CA LEU A 169 -16.56 -1.26 -8.46
C LEU A 169 -16.55 -0.33 -9.61
N TYR A 170 -16.23 0.55 -10.05
CA TYR A 170 -16.36 1.40 -11.22
C TYR A 170 -17.39 2.52 -11.00
N MET A 171 -17.22 3.24 -9.91
CA MET A 171 -18.10 4.36 -9.55
C MET A 171 -17.64 5.67 -10.17
N ASN A 172 -18.59 6.48 -10.63
CA ASN A 172 -18.31 7.85 -11.01
C ASN A 172 -18.06 8.75 -9.77
N ASP A 173 -17.54 9.96 -10.01
CA ASP A 173 -17.21 10.87 -8.91
C ASP A 173 -18.46 11.35 -8.16
N ALA A 174 -19.56 11.64 -8.85
CA ALA A 174 -20.79 12.12 -8.23
C ALA A 174 -21.34 11.12 -7.21
N ASP A 175 -21.37 9.84 -7.58
CA ASP A 175 -21.90 8.76 -6.73
C ASP A 175 -21.00 8.50 -5.50
N ILE A 176 -19.68 8.50 -5.68
CA ILE A 176 -18.77 8.28 -4.54
C ILE A 176 -18.76 9.47 -3.60
N GLN A 177 -18.90 10.71 -4.09
CA GLN A 177 -19.00 11.90 -3.28
C GLN A 177 -20.34 11.94 -2.52
N GLU A 178 -21.44 11.51 -3.13
CA GLU A 178 -22.72 11.36 -2.43
C GLU A 178 -22.64 10.34 -1.30
N TYR A 179 -22.07 9.17 -1.58
CA TYR A 179 -21.80 8.16 -0.54
C TYR A 179 -20.93 8.75 0.57
N SER A 180 -19.85 9.42 0.22
CA SER A 180 -18.87 10.00 1.15
C SER A 180 -19.54 10.99 2.13
N ARG A 181 -20.36 11.92 1.64
CA ARG A 181 -21.09 12.88 2.49
C ARG A 181 -21.94 12.21 3.55
N ASN A 182 -22.53 11.05 3.23
CA ASN A 182 -23.40 10.31 4.14
C ASN A 182 -22.62 9.35 5.06
N HIS A 183 -21.28 9.17 4.83
CA HIS A 183 -20.43 8.22 5.52
C HIS A 183 -19.12 8.86 6.02
N GLN A 184 -19.25 9.93 6.82
CA GLN A 184 -18.14 10.60 7.51
C GLN A 184 -17.05 11.15 6.58
N ASN A 185 -17.43 11.55 5.37
CA ASN A 185 -16.50 12.06 4.36
C ASN A 185 -15.38 11.06 3.97
N SER A 186 -15.76 9.81 3.88
CA SER A 186 -14.83 8.68 3.73
C SER A 186 -14.01 8.65 2.44
N HIS A 187 -14.42 9.42 1.40
CA HIS A 187 -13.75 9.47 0.10
C HIS A 187 -13.51 10.91 -0.38
N ILE A 188 -13.35 11.87 0.51
CA ILE A 188 -12.91 13.21 0.12
C ILE A 188 -11.44 13.16 -0.28
N TYR A 189 -11.11 13.65 -1.46
CA TYR A 189 -9.76 13.72 -1.98
C TYR A 189 -9.47 15.07 -2.64
N ASP A 190 -8.20 15.34 -2.93
CA ASP A 190 -7.78 16.55 -3.63
C ASP A 190 -7.89 16.35 -5.15
N HIS A 191 -8.94 16.90 -5.74
CA HIS A 191 -9.24 16.77 -7.17
C HIS A 191 -8.13 17.34 -8.08
N ASP A 192 -7.35 18.32 -7.60
CA ASP A 192 -6.27 18.92 -8.39
C ASP A 192 -5.06 17.99 -8.56
N ARG A 193 -4.96 16.95 -7.74
CA ARG A 193 -3.87 15.97 -7.81
C ARG A 193 -4.10 14.85 -8.81
N PHE A 194 -5.31 14.71 -9.33
CA PHE A 194 -5.71 13.57 -10.15
C PHE A 194 -6.36 14.01 -11.46
N PRO A 195 -6.35 13.15 -12.51
CA PRO A 195 -7.09 13.44 -13.73
C PRO A 195 -8.59 13.55 -13.44
N GLY A 196 -9.31 14.23 -14.31
CA GLY A 196 -10.76 14.34 -14.18
C GLY A 196 -11.42 12.96 -14.13
N VAL A 197 -12.15 12.70 -13.04
CA VAL A 197 -12.91 11.46 -12.82
C VAL A 197 -14.32 11.65 -13.39
N GLN A 198 -14.91 10.62 -14.00
CA GLN A 198 -16.22 10.69 -14.66
C GLN A 198 -17.36 10.90 -13.67
#